data_57a3ed021d4a196cd1cc89e6958f32d9
#
_entry.id   57a3ed021d4a196cd1cc89e6958f32d9
#
_cell.length_a   1.000
_cell.length_b   1.000
_cell.length_c   1.000
_cell.angle_alpha   90.00
_cell.angle_beta   90.00
_cell.angle_gamma   90.00
#
_symmetry.space_group_name_H-M   'P 1'
#
loop_
_entity.id
_entity.type
_entity.pdbx_description
1 polymer ?
#
loop_
_entity_poly.entity_id
_entity_poly.type
_entity_poly.pdbx_seq_one_letter_code
_entity_poly.pdbx_strand_id
1 'polypeptide(L)'
;MRLAFMGTPDFSVPVLAELIAAGHDIAAVYARAPAPSGRGHKLKPSPVHAFAEASGIEARTPANFKSQEEIDAFAALDLDAAIVVAYGMILPEAVLDAPRHGCLNLHASLLPRWRGAAPIQRAIMAGDKVTGVQVMQMEAGLDTGPILLSETVPIAGDDTA
;
A
#
# COMPACT_ATOMS: atom_id res chain seq x y z
N MET A 1 -10.83 -7.10 12.68
CA MET A 1 -10.66 -5.63 12.62
C MET A 1 -11.32 -5.12 11.35
N ARG A 2 -11.84 -3.91 11.40
CA ARG A 2 -12.36 -3.19 10.22
C ARG A 2 -11.26 -2.37 9.58
N LEU A 3 -10.89 -2.71 8.35
CA LEU A 3 -9.70 -2.17 7.67
C LEU A 3 -10.05 -1.50 6.34
N ALA A 4 -9.27 -0.49 5.94
CA ALA A 4 -9.11 -0.14 4.54
C ALA A 4 -7.77 -0.69 4.04
N PHE A 5 -7.74 -1.09 2.78
CA PHE A 5 -6.49 -1.45 2.11
C PHE A 5 -6.19 -0.45 1.00
N MET A 6 -4.95 0.01 0.93
CA MET A 6 -4.48 0.97 -0.07
C MET A 6 -3.29 0.40 -0.82
N GLY A 7 -3.46 0.07 -2.09
CA GLY A 7 -2.41 -0.56 -2.89
C GLY A 7 -2.68 -0.47 -4.38
N THR A 8 -1.66 -0.72 -5.20
CA THR A 8 -1.80 -0.59 -6.65
C THR A 8 -1.22 -1.80 -7.43
N PRO A 9 0.08 -2.15 -7.30
CA PRO A 9 0.72 -3.18 -8.13
C PRO A 9 0.42 -4.61 -7.66
N ASP A 10 0.84 -5.58 -8.48
CA ASP A 10 0.76 -7.02 -8.15
C ASP A 10 1.40 -7.35 -6.80
N PHE A 11 2.49 -6.68 -6.45
CA PHE A 11 3.18 -6.82 -5.15
C PHE A 11 2.24 -6.64 -3.94
N SER A 12 1.21 -5.82 -4.08
CA SER A 12 0.27 -5.52 -2.99
C SER A 12 -0.85 -6.56 -2.86
N VAL A 13 -1.14 -7.32 -3.91
CA VAL A 13 -2.25 -8.27 -3.96
C VAL A 13 -2.15 -9.39 -2.92
N PRO A 14 -0.98 -10.05 -2.73
CA PRO A 14 -0.84 -11.09 -1.70
C PRO A 14 -1.17 -10.59 -0.29
N VAL A 15 -0.80 -9.34 0.04
CA VAL A 15 -1.07 -8.78 1.37
C VAL A 15 -2.58 -8.58 1.57
N LEU A 16 -3.29 -8.05 0.56
CA LEU A 16 -4.75 -7.93 0.62
C LEU A 16 -5.42 -9.31 0.76
N ALA A 17 -4.94 -10.30 0.02
CA ALA A 17 -5.46 -11.66 0.07
C ALA A 17 -5.30 -12.29 1.48
N GLU A 18 -4.13 -12.10 2.11
CA GLU A 18 -3.87 -12.58 3.46
C GLU A 18 -4.75 -11.89 4.51
N LEU A 19 -4.99 -10.58 4.39
CA LEU A 19 -5.89 -9.86 5.29
C LEU A 19 -7.33 -10.39 5.20
N ILE A 20 -7.80 -10.69 3.98
CA ILE A 20 -9.12 -11.31 3.77
C ILE A 20 -9.15 -12.73 4.36
N ALA A 21 -8.12 -13.54 4.09
CA ALA A 21 -8.03 -14.92 4.59
C ALA A 21 -7.95 -14.97 6.13
N ALA A 22 -7.34 -13.97 6.76
CA ALA A 22 -7.30 -13.82 8.20
C ALA A 22 -8.64 -13.37 8.82
N GLY A 23 -9.68 -13.16 8.01
CA GLY A 23 -11.04 -12.82 8.46
C GLY A 23 -11.21 -11.38 8.88
N HIS A 24 -10.39 -10.47 8.38
CA HIS A 24 -10.60 -9.04 8.58
C HIS A 24 -11.77 -8.52 7.73
N ASP A 25 -12.52 -7.56 8.25
CA ASP A 25 -13.54 -6.81 7.50
C ASP A 25 -12.84 -5.73 6.66
N ILE A 26 -12.71 -5.94 5.37
CA ILE A 26 -12.14 -4.96 4.44
C ILE A 26 -13.26 -4.04 3.96
N ALA A 27 -13.41 -2.90 4.61
CA ALA A 27 -14.49 -1.94 4.36
C ALA A 27 -14.41 -1.31 2.96
N ALA A 28 -13.21 -1.04 2.46
CA ALA A 28 -12.96 -0.56 1.11
C ALA A 28 -11.50 -0.80 0.71
N VAL A 29 -11.27 -0.93 -0.60
CA VAL A 29 -9.94 -0.96 -1.19
C VAL A 29 -9.71 0.32 -1.99
N TYR A 30 -8.59 0.98 -1.76
CA TYR A 30 -8.15 2.16 -2.50
C TYR A 30 -7.02 1.80 -3.44
N ALA A 31 -7.17 2.14 -4.72
CA ALA A 31 -6.17 1.88 -5.76
C ALA A 31 -6.02 3.09 -6.69
N ARG A 32 -4.98 3.08 -7.50
CA ARG A 32 -4.87 4.07 -8.58
C ARG A 32 -5.94 3.82 -9.64
N ALA A 33 -6.44 4.91 -10.21
CA ALA A 33 -7.42 4.85 -11.28
C ALA A 33 -6.93 3.97 -12.45
N PRO A 34 -7.85 3.31 -13.17
CA PRO A 34 -7.51 2.56 -14.37
C PRO A 34 -6.68 3.39 -15.34
N ALA A 35 -5.62 2.82 -15.86
CA ALA A 35 -4.70 3.49 -16.77
C ALA A 35 -4.61 2.79 -18.13
N PRO A 36 -4.26 3.49 -19.22
CA PRO A 36 -4.01 2.89 -20.51
C PRO A 36 -2.92 1.82 -20.43
N SER A 37 -3.19 0.62 -20.92
CA SER A 37 -2.25 -0.51 -20.86
C SER A 37 -2.22 -1.28 -22.17
N GLY A 38 -1.03 -1.80 -22.52
CA GLY A 38 -0.80 -2.64 -23.68
C GLY A 38 -0.97 -1.96 -25.03
N ARG A 39 -0.88 -2.76 -26.13
CA ARG A 39 -1.12 -2.29 -27.50
C ARG A 39 -2.61 -1.95 -27.64
N GLY A 40 -2.92 -0.68 -27.91
CA GLY A 40 -4.31 -0.20 -28.09
C GLY A 40 -4.83 0.65 -26.92
N HIS A 41 -4.02 0.95 -25.91
CA HIS A 41 -4.31 1.91 -24.82
C HIS A 41 -5.69 1.73 -24.15
N LYS A 42 -6.19 0.50 -24.04
CA LYS A 42 -7.43 0.25 -23.29
C LYS A 42 -7.18 0.50 -21.80
N LEU A 43 -8.11 1.17 -21.17
CA LEU A 43 -8.10 1.37 -19.72
C LEU A 43 -8.19 0.00 -19.03
N LYS A 44 -7.24 -0.29 -18.16
CA LYS A 44 -7.25 -1.48 -17.30
C LYS A 44 -7.20 -1.07 -15.84
N PRO A 45 -7.97 -1.72 -14.98
CA PRO A 45 -7.83 -1.57 -13.55
C PRO A 45 -6.42 -2.03 -13.12
N SER A 46 -5.94 -1.47 -12.01
CA SER A 46 -4.72 -1.99 -11.37
C SER A 46 -4.94 -3.41 -10.85
N PRO A 47 -3.87 -4.19 -10.60
CA PRO A 47 -3.99 -5.53 -10.03
C PRO A 47 -4.80 -5.58 -8.73
N VAL A 48 -4.55 -4.64 -7.82
CA VAL A 48 -5.30 -4.54 -6.55
C VAL A 48 -6.78 -4.21 -6.79
N HIS A 49 -7.08 -3.29 -7.71
CA HIS A 49 -8.46 -2.95 -8.07
C HIS A 49 -9.21 -4.17 -8.62
N ALA A 50 -8.61 -4.86 -9.59
CA ALA A 50 -9.21 -6.05 -10.19
C ALA A 50 -9.42 -7.18 -9.16
N PHE A 51 -8.47 -7.37 -8.24
CA PHE A 51 -8.58 -8.36 -7.18
C PHE A 51 -9.70 -8.01 -6.17
N ALA A 52 -9.82 -6.74 -5.80
CA ALA A 52 -10.88 -6.27 -4.91
C ALA A 52 -12.27 -6.53 -5.51
N GLU A 53 -12.48 -6.15 -6.78
CA GLU A 53 -13.74 -6.40 -7.50
C GLU A 53 -14.06 -7.91 -7.57
N ALA A 54 -13.08 -8.75 -7.89
CA ALA A 54 -13.24 -10.20 -7.94
C ALA A 54 -13.57 -10.80 -6.56
N SER A 55 -13.17 -10.14 -5.48
CA SER A 55 -13.45 -10.52 -4.10
C SER A 55 -14.76 -9.93 -3.56
N GLY A 56 -15.49 -9.16 -4.36
CA GLY A 56 -16.74 -8.51 -3.95
C GLY A 56 -16.55 -7.32 -3.02
N ILE A 57 -15.36 -6.72 -3.00
CA ILE A 57 -15.02 -5.58 -2.14
C ILE A 57 -15.05 -4.30 -2.98
N GLU A 58 -15.61 -3.23 -2.41
CA GLU A 58 -15.66 -1.92 -3.05
C GLU A 58 -14.25 -1.39 -3.35
N ALA A 59 -13.97 -1.12 -4.63
CA ALA A 59 -12.72 -0.50 -5.05
C ALA A 59 -12.94 0.99 -5.35
N ARG A 60 -12.23 1.85 -4.63
CA ARG A 60 -12.26 3.32 -4.75
C ARG A 60 -10.98 3.81 -5.42
N THR A 61 -11.13 4.75 -6.35
CA THR A 61 -9.99 5.28 -7.11
C THR A 61 -9.99 6.81 -7.12
N PRO A 62 -9.90 7.46 -5.95
CA PRO A 62 -9.84 8.91 -5.89
C PRO A 62 -8.62 9.43 -6.66
N ALA A 63 -8.74 10.60 -7.28
CA ALA A 63 -7.61 11.24 -7.94
C ALA A 63 -6.52 11.68 -6.93
N ASN A 64 -6.96 12.08 -5.76
CA ASN A 64 -6.12 12.48 -4.60
C ASN A 64 -7.02 12.62 -3.36
N PHE A 65 -6.43 12.94 -2.21
CA PHE A 65 -7.13 13.28 -0.95
C PHE A 65 -7.03 14.77 -0.61
N LYS A 66 -7.18 15.66 -1.60
CA LYS A 66 -7.15 17.11 -1.37
C LYS A 66 -8.51 17.72 -1.07
N SER A 67 -9.59 17.09 -1.52
CA SER A 67 -10.93 17.55 -1.22
C SER A 67 -11.40 17.08 0.15
N GLN A 68 -12.13 17.92 0.85
CA GLN A 68 -12.73 17.56 2.13
C GLN A 68 -13.70 16.38 1.98
N GLU A 69 -14.42 16.32 0.87
CA GLU A 69 -15.34 15.23 0.55
C GLU A 69 -14.67 13.86 0.57
N GLU A 70 -13.49 13.72 -0.06
CA GLU A 70 -12.74 12.47 -0.08
C GLU A 70 -12.20 12.10 1.32
N ILE A 71 -11.78 13.10 2.09
CA ILE A 71 -11.31 12.91 3.47
C ILE A 71 -12.47 12.45 4.35
N ASP A 72 -13.62 13.11 4.25
CA ASP A 72 -14.82 12.78 5.03
C ASP A 72 -15.36 11.40 4.66
N ALA A 73 -15.37 11.06 3.37
CA ALA A 73 -15.77 9.74 2.89
C ALA A 73 -14.85 8.61 3.38
N PHE A 74 -13.56 8.91 3.55
CA PHE A 74 -12.62 7.97 4.16
C PHE A 74 -12.83 7.84 5.67
N ALA A 75 -12.96 8.95 6.38
CA ALA A 75 -13.20 8.97 7.81
C ALA A 75 -14.52 8.28 8.21
N ALA A 76 -15.56 8.44 7.37
CA ALA A 76 -16.87 7.81 7.59
C ALA A 76 -16.85 6.27 7.51
N LEU A 77 -15.75 5.64 7.07
CA LEU A 77 -15.59 4.19 7.09
C LEU A 77 -15.44 3.61 8.51
N ASP A 78 -15.15 4.46 9.50
CA ASP A 78 -14.94 4.07 10.92
C ASP A 78 -13.97 2.88 11.05
N LEU A 79 -12.74 3.09 10.63
CA LEU A 79 -11.71 2.06 10.51
C LEU A 79 -10.94 1.86 11.82
N ASP A 80 -10.58 0.61 12.08
CA ASP A 80 -9.56 0.30 13.08
C ASP A 80 -8.16 0.71 12.61
N ALA A 81 -7.82 0.39 11.35
CA ALA A 81 -6.55 0.77 10.74
C ALA A 81 -6.67 0.84 9.20
N ALA A 82 -5.73 1.51 8.55
CA ALA A 82 -5.56 1.41 7.10
C ALA A 82 -4.20 0.77 6.78
N ILE A 83 -4.20 -0.21 5.88
CA ILE A 83 -2.99 -0.93 5.47
C ILE A 83 -2.58 -0.42 4.09
N VAL A 84 -1.39 0.13 4.00
CA VAL A 84 -0.85 0.78 2.80
C VAL A 84 0.31 -0.04 2.24
N VAL A 85 0.21 -0.44 0.97
CA VAL A 85 1.25 -1.21 0.29
C VAL A 85 1.41 -0.70 -1.14
N ALA A 86 2.48 0.04 -1.41
CA ALA A 86 2.78 0.58 -2.73
C ALA A 86 1.57 1.29 -3.39
N TYR A 87 0.86 2.12 -2.65
CA TYR A 87 -0.34 2.82 -3.12
C TYR A 87 -0.02 3.88 -4.18
N GLY A 88 1.10 4.59 -4.02
CA GLY A 88 1.57 5.58 -4.98
C GLY A 88 0.87 6.94 -4.89
N MET A 89 0.24 7.25 -3.76
CA MET A 89 -0.28 8.59 -3.45
C MET A 89 0.18 9.04 -2.07
N ILE A 90 0.34 10.35 -1.93
CA ILE A 90 0.60 10.98 -0.64
C ILE A 90 -0.73 11.09 0.11
N LEU A 91 -0.75 10.66 1.36
CA LEU A 91 -1.90 10.76 2.25
C LEU A 91 -1.72 11.99 3.14
N PRO A 92 -2.70 12.90 3.19
CA PRO A 92 -2.65 14.03 4.13
C PRO A 92 -2.84 13.55 5.58
N GLU A 93 -2.42 14.35 6.53
CA GLU A 93 -2.48 14.06 7.97
C GLU A 93 -3.90 13.66 8.41
N ALA A 94 -4.92 14.35 7.92
CA ALA A 94 -6.32 14.03 8.22
C ALA A 94 -6.74 12.61 7.78
N VAL A 95 -6.10 12.03 6.77
CA VAL A 95 -6.33 10.62 6.35
C VAL A 95 -5.46 9.67 7.18
N LEU A 96 -4.23 10.08 7.53
CA LEU A 96 -3.34 9.28 8.37
C LEU A 96 -3.92 9.06 9.76
N ASP A 97 -4.59 10.07 10.32
CA ASP A 97 -5.13 10.09 11.67
C ASP A 97 -6.58 9.59 11.78
N ALA A 98 -7.27 9.40 10.64
CA ALA A 98 -8.67 9.01 10.64
C ALA A 98 -8.94 7.61 11.22
N PRO A 99 -8.13 6.57 10.92
CA PRO A 99 -8.32 5.26 11.57
C PRO A 99 -7.87 5.28 13.02
N ARG A 100 -8.51 4.48 13.88
CA ARG A 100 -8.21 4.39 15.32
C ARG A 100 -6.73 4.12 15.62
N HIS A 101 -6.09 3.27 14.81
CA HIS A 101 -4.67 2.91 14.92
C HIS A 101 -3.83 3.52 13.80
N GLY A 102 -4.38 4.51 13.08
CA GLY A 102 -3.70 5.19 11.97
C GLY A 102 -3.49 4.31 10.75
N CYS A 103 -2.54 4.74 9.93
CA CYS A 103 -2.16 4.05 8.70
C CYS A 103 -0.84 3.29 8.89
N LEU A 104 -0.80 2.04 8.50
CA LEU A 104 0.37 1.16 8.56
C LEU A 104 0.88 0.90 7.14
N ASN A 105 2.14 1.22 6.88
CA ASN A 105 2.77 0.95 5.59
C ASN A 105 3.64 -0.30 5.65
N LEU A 106 3.47 -1.18 4.67
CA LEU A 106 4.37 -2.30 4.43
C LEU A 106 5.40 -1.86 3.40
N HIS A 107 6.61 -1.54 3.89
CA HIS A 107 7.71 -1.01 3.07
C HIS A 107 8.74 -2.08 2.75
N ALA A 108 9.08 -2.21 1.47
CA ALA A 108 9.93 -3.28 0.96
C ALA A 108 11.43 -2.94 1.06
N SER A 109 11.88 -2.45 2.21
CA SER A 109 13.30 -2.29 2.54
C SER A 109 13.53 -2.30 4.05
N LEU A 110 14.78 -2.35 4.47
CA LEU A 110 15.21 -2.13 5.85
C LEU A 110 15.49 -0.63 6.04
N LEU A 111 14.46 0.12 6.46
CA LEU A 111 14.55 1.55 6.73
C LEU A 111 15.60 1.86 7.82
N PRO A 112 16.30 2.98 7.71
CA PRO A 112 16.07 4.12 6.84
C PRO A 112 16.64 3.99 5.42
N ARG A 113 17.18 2.82 5.06
CA ARG A 113 17.72 2.60 3.72
C ARG A 113 16.58 2.44 2.71
N TRP A 114 16.74 3.07 1.55
CA TRP A 114 15.81 3.01 0.43
C TRP A 114 14.39 3.54 0.73
N ARG A 115 14.30 4.64 1.49
CA ARG A 115 13.06 5.40 1.59
C ARG A 115 12.52 5.78 0.22
N GLY A 116 11.21 5.89 0.10
CA GLY A 116 10.51 6.29 -1.12
C GLY A 116 10.33 5.15 -2.12
N ALA A 117 10.35 5.49 -3.39
CA ALA A 117 9.97 4.59 -4.47
C ALA A 117 11.04 3.53 -4.83
N ALA A 118 10.58 2.37 -5.28
CA ALA A 118 11.37 1.28 -5.84
C ALA A 118 12.50 0.76 -4.92
N PRO A 119 12.23 0.47 -3.64
CA PRO A 119 13.26 0.05 -2.69
C PRO A 119 13.92 -1.28 -3.09
N ILE A 120 13.17 -2.24 -3.63
CA ILE A 120 13.70 -3.55 -4.08
C ILE A 120 14.71 -3.36 -5.20
N GLN A 121 14.33 -2.62 -6.25
CA GLN A 121 15.22 -2.34 -7.39
C GLN A 121 16.50 -1.62 -6.94
N ARG A 122 16.36 -0.67 -6.03
CA ARG A 122 17.49 0.09 -5.49
C ARG A 122 18.44 -0.78 -4.69
N ALA A 123 17.95 -1.70 -3.87
CA ALA A 123 18.77 -2.63 -3.11
C ALA A 123 19.58 -3.55 -4.03
N ILE A 124 18.94 -4.13 -5.05
CA ILE A 124 19.59 -5.00 -6.04
C ILE A 124 20.64 -4.22 -6.85
N MET A 125 20.30 -3.04 -7.38
CA MET A 125 21.23 -2.19 -8.16
C MET A 125 22.43 -1.73 -7.34
N ALA A 126 22.29 -1.55 -6.04
CA ALA A 126 23.38 -1.18 -5.14
C ALA A 126 24.25 -2.38 -4.76
N GLY A 127 23.86 -3.62 -5.10
CA GLY A 127 24.58 -4.83 -4.74
C GLY A 127 24.43 -5.20 -3.27
N ASP A 128 23.36 -4.76 -2.62
CA ASP A 128 23.04 -5.15 -1.25
C ASP A 128 22.89 -6.67 -1.18
N LYS A 129 23.35 -7.27 -0.10
CA LYS A 129 23.25 -8.72 0.14
C LYS A 129 22.04 -9.09 0.96
N VAL A 130 21.42 -8.10 1.60
CA VAL A 130 20.24 -8.26 2.44
C VAL A 130 19.34 -7.06 2.23
N THR A 131 18.06 -7.32 2.10
CA THR A 131 16.98 -6.34 2.18
C THR A 131 15.93 -6.82 3.19
N GLY A 132 14.73 -6.33 3.13
CA GLY A 132 13.67 -6.81 3.99
C GLY A 132 12.34 -6.12 3.72
N VAL A 133 11.39 -6.47 4.56
CA VAL A 133 10.07 -5.85 4.60
C VAL A 133 9.83 -5.34 6.01
N GLN A 134 9.33 -4.14 6.12
CA GLN A 134 9.02 -3.52 7.40
C GLN A 134 7.58 -3.01 7.43
N VAL A 135 6.89 -3.28 8.52
CA VAL A 135 5.63 -2.62 8.85
C VAL A 135 5.95 -1.42 9.71
N MET A 136 5.54 -0.25 9.26
CA MET A 136 5.77 1.01 9.96
C MET A 136 4.48 1.79 10.13
N GLN A 137 4.39 2.57 11.20
CA GLN A 137 3.37 3.59 11.36
C GLN A 137 3.66 4.73 10.37
N MET A 138 2.66 5.15 9.61
CA MET A 138 2.81 6.29 8.71
C MET A 138 2.68 7.62 9.45
N GLU A 139 3.51 8.56 9.04
CA GLU A 139 3.51 9.97 9.47
C GLU A 139 3.56 10.87 8.24
N ALA A 140 3.48 12.19 8.44
CA ALA A 140 3.54 13.18 7.36
C ALA A 140 4.86 13.15 6.57
N GLY A 141 5.94 12.62 7.15
CA GLY A 141 7.23 12.47 6.47
C GLY A 141 7.30 11.24 5.57
N LEU A 142 8.20 11.28 4.57
CA LEU A 142 8.40 10.15 3.66
C LEU A 142 9.13 9.00 4.39
N ASP A 143 8.42 7.94 4.71
CA ASP A 143 8.91 6.72 5.36
C ASP A 143 9.76 7.02 6.61
N THR A 144 9.22 7.86 7.51
CA THR A 144 9.91 8.35 8.72
C THR A 144 9.35 7.80 10.02
N GLY A 145 8.16 7.26 10.02
CA GLY A 145 7.47 6.81 11.23
C GLY A 145 8.12 5.58 11.90
N PRO A 146 7.69 5.24 13.12
CA PRO A 146 8.24 4.13 13.87
C PRO A 146 7.99 2.78 13.19
N ILE A 147 9.02 1.92 13.24
CA ILE A 147 8.96 0.55 12.71
C ILE A 147 8.37 -0.34 13.79
N LEU A 148 7.31 -1.08 13.41
CA LEU A 148 6.58 -1.98 14.30
C LEU A 148 7.03 -3.43 14.16
N LEU A 149 7.38 -3.83 12.93
CA LEU A 149 7.84 -5.19 12.61
C LEU A 149 8.85 -5.12 11.48
N SER A 150 9.82 -6.02 11.50
CA SER A 150 10.89 -6.09 10.51
C SER A 150 11.21 -7.54 10.19
N GLU A 151 11.26 -7.88 8.91
CA GLU A 151 11.67 -9.18 8.41
C GLU A 151 12.80 -8.99 7.40
N THR A 152 13.86 -9.78 7.52
CA THR A 152 15.03 -9.69 6.64
C THR A 152 14.95 -10.72 5.53
N VAL A 153 15.39 -10.33 4.33
CA VAL A 153 15.42 -11.19 3.15
C VAL A 153 16.82 -11.13 2.53
N PRO A 154 17.53 -12.27 2.41
CA PRO A 154 18.80 -12.30 1.68
C PRO A 154 18.55 -12.03 0.18
N ILE A 155 19.51 -11.37 -0.48
CA ILE A 155 19.50 -11.17 -1.93
C ILE A 155 20.54 -12.09 -2.56
N ALA A 156 20.10 -13.06 -3.34
CA ALA A 156 20.95 -13.94 -4.12
C ALA A 156 21.49 -13.24 -5.38
N GLY A 157 22.50 -13.83 -6.01
CA GLY A 157 23.17 -13.20 -7.15
C GLY A 157 22.34 -13.15 -8.45
N ASP A 158 21.30 -13.96 -8.51
CA ASP A 158 20.36 -14.10 -9.65
C ASP A 158 18.95 -13.57 -9.35
N ASP A 159 18.75 -12.96 -8.17
CA ASP A 159 17.47 -12.35 -7.84
C ASP A 159 17.15 -11.14 -8.71
N THR A 160 15.89 -11.03 -9.05
CA THR A 160 15.31 -9.86 -9.74
C THR A 160 14.23 -9.22 -8.87
N ALA A 161 13.87 -7.96 -9.20
CA ALA A 161 12.84 -7.22 -8.48
C ALA A 161 11.43 -7.58 -8.94
#